data_9fb8f95ae801946776fd96ae270e204a
#
_entry.id   9fb8f95ae801946776fd96ae270e204a
#
_cell.length_a   1.000
_cell.length_b   1.000
_cell.length_c   1.000
_cell.angle_alpha   90.00
_cell.angle_beta   90.00
_cell.angle_gamma   90.00
#
_symmetry.space_group_name_H-M   'P 1'
#
loop_
_entity.id
_entity.type
_entity.pdbx_description
1 polymer ?
#
loop_
_entity_poly.entity_id
_entity_poly.type
_entity_poly.pdbx_seq_one_letter_code
_entity_poly.pdbx_strand_id
1 'polypeptide(L)'
;MTSTTLMKNNTLHESLETVQGVGEWLERFSPYGVFTVNRDLVLTGWNEWMVLHSGHSREDVLGRPLLELYPELLKRKFDGYFYRALEGQAMVLSQKFHHYLIPMKPEEGSKQDGFMPQGGTISPLQTAQGIVGAIAHMEDVSERIIREKDLEAQITQLRKTMDELKILKGILPICSYCKKIRDDAGAWSQMEVYIGKRTDADFSHGICPDCAKIHFPDLDLYEDE
;
A
#
# COMPACT_ATOMS: atom_id res chain seq x y z
N MET A 1 -9.18 -28.62 -51.26
CA MET A 1 -9.25 -28.85 -49.78
C MET A 1 -7.92 -28.68 -49.03
N THR A 2 -6.92 -28.05 -49.60
CA THR A 2 -5.53 -28.07 -49.07
C THR A 2 -5.06 -26.74 -48.42
N SER A 3 -5.61 -25.58 -48.79
CA SER A 3 -5.10 -24.29 -48.30
C SER A 3 -5.58 -23.94 -46.88
N THR A 4 -6.83 -24.24 -46.53
CA THR A 4 -7.43 -23.93 -45.19
C THR A 4 -6.85 -24.81 -44.07
N THR A 5 -6.45 -26.04 -44.39
CA THR A 5 -5.82 -26.98 -43.44
C THR A 5 -4.39 -26.56 -43.11
N LEU A 6 -3.64 -26.09 -44.13
CA LEU A 6 -2.27 -25.56 -43.95
C LEU A 6 -2.25 -24.27 -43.10
N MET A 7 -3.17 -23.34 -43.32
CA MET A 7 -3.28 -22.13 -42.50
C MET A 7 -3.64 -22.43 -41.03
N LYS A 8 -4.57 -23.35 -40.76
CA LYS A 8 -4.91 -23.78 -39.43
C LYS A 8 -3.74 -24.44 -38.69
N ASN A 9 -2.97 -25.25 -39.37
CA ASN A 9 -1.78 -25.90 -38.79
C ASN A 9 -0.69 -24.87 -38.45
N ASN A 10 -0.48 -23.86 -39.29
CA ASN A 10 0.51 -22.81 -39.05
C ASN A 10 0.12 -21.95 -37.82
N THR A 11 -1.15 -21.54 -37.71
CA THR A 11 -1.67 -20.78 -36.56
C THR A 11 -1.59 -21.58 -35.24
N LEU A 12 -1.79 -22.88 -35.28
CA LEU A 12 -1.66 -23.77 -34.13
C LEU A 12 -0.19 -23.90 -33.71
N HIS A 13 0.73 -24.00 -34.65
CA HIS A 13 2.17 -24.08 -34.39
C HIS A 13 2.68 -22.76 -33.73
N GLU A 14 2.33 -21.62 -34.31
CA GLU A 14 2.65 -20.29 -33.78
C GLU A 14 2.07 -20.08 -32.34
N SER A 15 0.86 -20.58 -32.09
CA SER A 15 0.24 -20.53 -30.75
C SER A 15 1.01 -21.37 -29.72
N LEU A 16 1.49 -22.57 -30.13
CA LEU A 16 2.28 -23.44 -29.27
C LEU A 16 3.65 -22.83 -28.94
N GLU A 17 4.34 -22.27 -29.93
CA GLU A 17 5.61 -21.55 -29.72
C GLU A 17 5.46 -20.36 -28.80
N THR A 18 4.38 -19.59 -28.94
CA THR A 18 4.09 -18.46 -28.08
C THR A 18 3.85 -18.92 -26.63
N VAL A 19 3.08 -19.97 -26.42
CA VAL A 19 2.82 -20.54 -25.07
C VAL A 19 4.11 -21.06 -24.44
N GLN A 20 4.94 -21.73 -25.23
CA GLN A 20 6.25 -22.20 -24.78
C GLN A 20 7.15 -21.02 -24.39
N GLY A 21 7.21 -19.96 -25.22
CA GLY A 21 7.98 -18.75 -24.91
C GLY A 21 7.52 -18.04 -23.66
N VAL A 22 6.21 -17.98 -23.41
CA VAL A 22 5.66 -17.46 -22.14
C VAL A 22 6.09 -18.32 -20.96
N GLY A 23 6.07 -19.65 -21.09
CA GLY A 23 6.56 -20.58 -20.08
C GLY A 23 8.04 -20.34 -19.74
N GLU A 24 8.89 -20.25 -20.75
CA GLU A 24 10.32 -19.97 -20.59
C GLU A 24 10.57 -18.60 -19.95
N TRP A 25 9.77 -17.59 -20.30
CA TRP A 25 9.86 -16.27 -19.69
C TRP A 25 9.48 -16.30 -18.20
N LEU A 26 8.38 -16.96 -17.85
CA LEU A 26 7.96 -17.15 -16.45
C LEU A 26 9.03 -17.89 -15.63
N GLU A 27 9.68 -18.85 -16.26
CA GLU A 27 10.71 -19.68 -15.64
C GLU A 27 12.00 -18.89 -15.36
N ARG A 28 12.46 -18.07 -16.29
CA ARG A 28 13.80 -17.45 -16.26
C ARG A 28 13.81 -15.96 -15.94
N PHE A 29 12.78 -15.22 -16.33
CA PHE A 29 12.79 -13.75 -16.30
C PHE A 29 11.67 -13.14 -15.48
N SER A 30 10.74 -13.92 -14.95
CA SER A 30 9.68 -13.39 -14.08
C SER A 30 10.30 -12.68 -12.86
N PRO A 31 9.89 -11.43 -12.58
CA PRO A 31 10.32 -10.71 -11.36
C PRO A 31 9.60 -11.21 -10.09
N TYR A 32 8.85 -12.27 -10.21
CA TYR A 32 8.04 -12.86 -9.15
C TYR A 32 8.40 -14.32 -8.93
N GLY A 33 8.23 -14.79 -7.70
CA GLY A 33 8.32 -16.20 -7.37
C GLY A 33 7.12 -16.97 -7.93
N VAL A 34 7.40 -17.97 -8.73
CA VAL A 34 6.36 -18.87 -9.27
C VAL A 34 6.78 -20.31 -9.02
N PHE A 35 5.88 -21.06 -8.40
CA PHE A 35 6.03 -22.50 -8.31
C PHE A 35 4.69 -23.21 -8.55
N THR A 36 4.75 -24.44 -8.94
CA THR A 36 3.57 -25.28 -9.19
C THR A 36 3.65 -26.58 -8.40
N VAL A 37 2.48 -27.07 -8.03
CA VAL A 37 2.32 -28.39 -7.42
C VAL A 37 1.27 -29.19 -8.19
N ASN A 38 1.41 -30.51 -8.18
CA ASN A 38 0.36 -31.39 -8.65
C ASN A 38 -0.77 -31.58 -7.60
N ARG A 39 -1.72 -32.49 -7.86
CA ARG A 39 -2.85 -32.77 -6.93
C ARG A 39 -2.43 -33.36 -5.59
N ASP A 40 -1.26 -33.97 -5.52
CA ASP A 40 -0.69 -34.57 -4.29
C ASP A 40 0.25 -33.60 -3.57
N LEU A 41 0.23 -32.31 -3.96
CA LEU A 41 1.11 -31.24 -3.49
C LEU A 41 2.60 -31.55 -3.69
N VAL A 42 2.95 -32.31 -4.71
CA VAL A 42 4.33 -32.53 -5.14
C VAL A 42 4.74 -31.39 -6.06
N LEU A 43 5.91 -30.79 -5.82
CA LEU A 43 6.46 -29.67 -6.61
C LEU A 43 6.76 -30.12 -8.04
N THR A 44 6.19 -29.38 -9.01
CA THR A 44 6.30 -29.67 -10.45
C THR A 44 6.93 -28.50 -11.22
N GLY A 45 7.01 -27.31 -10.65
CA GLY A 45 7.66 -26.15 -11.22
C GLY A 45 8.26 -25.28 -10.14
N TRP A 46 9.40 -24.65 -10.44
CA TRP A 46 10.16 -23.79 -9.53
C TRP A 46 11.00 -22.84 -10.36
N ASN A 47 10.60 -21.58 -10.47
CA ASN A 47 11.26 -20.62 -11.35
C ASN A 47 12.57 -20.07 -10.76
N GLU A 48 13.31 -19.33 -11.57
CA GLU A 48 14.63 -18.80 -11.20
C GLU A 48 14.55 -17.85 -10.00
N TRP A 49 13.50 -17.05 -9.91
CA TRP A 49 13.28 -16.17 -8.76
C TRP A 49 13.20 -16.98 -7.45
N MET A 50 12.49 -18.11 -7.48
CA MET A 50 12.39 -19.01 -6.33
C MET A 50 13.74 -19.61 -5.96
N VAL A 51 14.56 -19.98 -6.95
CA VAL A 51 15.93 -20.48 -6.70
C VAL A 51 16.76 -19.43 -5.96
N LEU A 52 16.74 -18.19 -6.46
CA LEU A 52 17.55 -17.09 -5.90
C LEU A 52 17.16 -16.73 -4.47
N HIS A 53 15.88 -16.72 -4.13
CA HIS A 53 15.39 -16.20 -2.86
C HIS A 53 15.18 -17.29 -1.79
N SER A 54 14.90 -18.54 -2.18
CA SER A 54 14.70 -19.63 -1.22
C SER A 54 15.99 -20.31 -0.80
N GLY A 55 17.03 -20.20 -1.63
CA GLY A 55 18.31 -20.92 -1.44
C GLY A 55 18.24 -22.41 -1.80
N HIS A 56 17.16 -22.86 -2.45
CA HIS A 56 17.00 -24.23 -2.94
C HIS A 56 17.14 -24.26 -4.45
N SER A 57 17.95 -25.18 -4.98
CA SER A 57 18.03 -25.40 -6.41
C SER A 57 16.76 -26.08 -6.93
N ARG A 58 16.55 -26.02 -8.22
CA ARG A 58 15.41 -26.67 -8.87
C ARG A 58 15.47 -28.20 -8.72
N GLU A 59 16.67 -28.75 -8.84
CA GLU A 59 16.94 -30.19 -8.70
C GLU A 59 16.63 -30.71 -7.29
N ASP A 60 16.83 -29.84 -6.27
CA ASP A 60 16.59 -30.21 -4.88
C ASP A 60 15.11 -30.25 -4.50
N VAL A 61 14.24 -29.54 -5.25
CA VAL A 61 12.84 -29.35 -4.88
C VAL A 61 11.87 -30.08 -5.80
N LEU A 62 12.15 -30.22 -7.10
CA LEU A 62 11.22 -30.86 -8.03
C LEU A 62 11.03 -32.34 -7.68
N GLY A 63 9.76 -32.77 -7.74
CA GLY A 63 9.36 -34.13 -7.37
C GLY A 63 9.23 -34.37 -5.87
N ARG A 64 9.52 -33.37 -5.01
CA ARG A 64 9.35 -33.50 -3.57
C ARG A 64 7.99 -32.96 -3.10
N PRO A 65 7.39 -33.54 -2.05
CA PRO A 65 6.21 -33.00 -1.44
C PRO A 65 6.47 -31.62 -0.82
N LEU A 66 5.65 -30.63 -1.16
CA LEU A 66 5.75 -29.26 -0.64
C LEU A 66 5.73 -29.21 0.89
N LEU A 67 4.87 -30.02 1.51
CA LEU A 67 4.67 -30.04 2.96
C LEU A 67 5.80 -30.76 3.73
N GLU A 68 6.60 -31.58 3.06
CA GLU A 68 7.84 -32.13 3.62
C GLU A 68 8.98 -31.11 3.58
N LEU A 69 9.06 -30.35 2.50
CA LEU A 69 10.07 -29.31 2.36
C LEU A 69 9.78 -28.10 3.27
N TYR A 70 8.51 -27.74 3.43
CA TYR A 70 8.04 -26.62 4.24
C TYR A 70 6.96 -27.06 5.25
N PRO A 71 7.32 -27.79 6.33
CA PRO A 71 6.37 -28.30 7.30
C PRO A 71 5.64 -27.21 8.11
N GLU A 72 6.17 -25.99 8.13
CA GLU A 72 5.50 -24.84 8.74
C GLU A 72 4.21 -24.45 8.03
N LEU A 73 4.02 -24.80 6.76
CA LEU A 73 2.76 -24.57 6.04
C LEU A 73 1.60 -25.30 6.73
N LEU A 74 1.82 -26.53 7.21
CA LEU A 74 0.84 -27.28 8.01
C LEU A 74 0.56 -26.59 9.34
N LYS A 75 1.61 -26.17 10.06
CA LYS A 75 1.47 -25.50 11.37
C LYS A 75 0.69 -24.20 11.25
N ARG A 76 0.85 -23.49 10.14
CA ARG A 76 0.20 -22.21 9.84
C ARG A 76 -1.14 -22.38 9.10
N LYS A 77 -1.56 -23.63 8.82
CA LYS A 77 -2.78 -23.99 8.08
C LYS A 77 -2.82 -23.43 6.65
N PHE A 78 -1.67 -23.28 6.02
CA PHE A 78 -1.57 -22.80 4.64
C PHE A 78 -1.71 -23.92 3.60
N ASP A 79 -1.59 -25.17 4.00
CA ASP A 79 -1.97 -26.35 3.20
C ASP A 79 -3.41 -26.22 2.69
N GLY A 80 -4.34 -25.73 3.50
CA GLY A 80 -5.73 -25.49 3.12
C GLY A 80 -5.91 -24.55 1.93
N TYR A 81 -4.96 -23.63 1.67
CA TYR A 81 -5.01 -22.75 0.50
C TYR A 81 -4.76 -23.52 -0.80
N PHE A 82 -3.85 -24.48 -0.77
CA PHE A 82 -3.58 -25.36 -1.90
C PHE A 82 -4.76 -26.30 -2.18
N TYR A 83 -5.35 -26.89 -1.14
CA TYR A 83 -6.53 -27.74 -1.32
C TYR A 83 -7.71 -26.97 -1.90
N ARG A 84 -7.97 -25.74 -1.47
CA ARG A 84 -8.99 -24.88 -2.08
C ARG A 84 -8.68 -24.54 -3.54
N ALA A 85 -7.41 -24.33 -3.87
CA ALA A 85 -7.01 -24.14 -5.26
C ALA A 85 -7.29 -25.39 -6.10
N LEU A 86 -7.06 -26.58 -5.56
CA LEU A 86 -7.42 -27.85 -6.23
C LEU A 86 -8.93 -28.04 -6.39
N GLU A 87 -9.75 -27.34 -5.59
CA GLU A 87 -11.22 -27.26 -5.72
C GLU A 87 -11.67 -26.13 -6.67
N GLY A 88 -10.76 -25.38 -7.26
CA GLY A 88 -11.06 -24.32 -8.24
C GLY A 88 -11.14 -22.92 -7.67
N GLN A 89 -10.74 -22.69 -6.41
CA GLN A 89 -10.78 -21.39 -5.76
C GLN A 89 -9.41 -20.73 -5.79
N ALA A 90 -9.34 -19.46 -6.20
CA ALA A 90 -8.10 -18.68 -6.08
C ALA A 90 -8.02 -18.06 -4.66
N MET A 91 -6.86 -18.19 -4.04
CA MET A 91 -6.57 -17.68 -2.71
C MET A 91 -5.57 -16.53 -2.79
N VAL A 92 -5.85 -15.42 -2.08
CA VAL A 92 -4.96 -14.26 -2.02
C VAL A 92 -4.11 -14.30 -0.75
N LEU A 93 -2.82 -14.11 -0.91
CA LEU A 93 -1.86 -13.99 0.17
C LEU A 93 -1.62 -12.51 0.44
N SER A 94 -2.00 -12.06 1.64
CA SER A 94 -1.76 -10.69 2.08
C SER A 94 -0.69 -10.69 3.17
N GLN A 95 0.32 -9.85 3.01
CA GLN A 95 1.39 -9.69 3.99
C GLN A 95 0.84 -9.35 5.40
N LYS A 96 -0.22 -8.54 5.50
CA LYS A 96 -0.80 -8.15 6.80
C LYS A 96 -1.32 -9.34 7.63
N PHE A 97 -1.79 -10.40 6.96
CA PHE A 97 -2.36 -11.58 7.63
C PHE A 97 -1.43 -12.80 7.58
N HIS A 98 -0.67 -12.93 6.51
CA HIS A 98 0.09 -14.16 6.23
C HIS A 98 1.59 -13.99 6.46
N HIS A 99 2.10 -12.75 6.43
CA HIS A 99 3.50 -12.35 6.46
C HIS A 99 4.31 -12.93 5.30
N TYR A 100 4.45 -14.24 5.20
CA TYR A 100 5.13 -14.97 4.12
C TYR A 100 4.47 -16.34 3.92
N LEU A 101 4.60 -16.91 2.74
CA LEU A 101 4.23 -18.29 2.42
C LEU A 101 5.42 -19.23 2.61
N ILE A 102 6.50 -18.96 1.90
CA ILE A 102 7.77 -19.70 1.96
C ILE A 102 8.79 -18.85 2.73
N PRO A 103 9.48 -19.41 3.75
CA PRO A 103 10.50 -18.68 4.48
C PRO A 103 11.68 -18.36 3.58
N MET A 104 11.87 -17.09 3.28
CA MET A 104 12.97 -16.57 2.47
C MET A 104 13.71 -15.49 3.24
N LYS A 105 15.02 -15.40 3.05
CA LYS A 105 15.79 -14.31 3.64
C LYS A 105 15.49 -13.01 2.92
N PRO A 106 15.37 -11.89 3.66
CA PRO A 106 15.32 -10.57 3.04
C PRO A 106 16.59 -10.32 2.22
N GLU A 107 16.51 -9.44 1.22
CA GLU A 107 17.69 -8.99 0.49
C GLU A 107 18.74 -8.40 1.44
N GLU A 108 20.04 -8.56 1.09
CA GLU A 108 21.15 -8.00 1.87
C GLU A 108 21.02 -6.48 1.95
N GLY A 109 21.00 -5.96 3.17
CA GLY A 109 20.79 -4.53 3.45
C GLY A 109 19.36 -4.17 3.89
N SER A 110 18.43 -5.11 3.87
CA SER A 110 17.10 -4.94 4.47
C SER A 110 17.25 -4.79 6.01
N LYS A 111 16.64 -3.73 6.56
CA LYS A 111 16.57 -3.50 8.02
C LYS A 111 15.51 -4.37 8.71
N GLN A 112 14.97 -5.38 8.02
CA GLN A 112 13.89 -6.22 8.55
C GLN A 112 14.50 -7.45 9.22
N ASP A 113 14.18 -7.62 10.51
CA ASP A 113 14.41 -8.86 11.23
C ASP A 113 13.37 -9.90 10.80
N GLY A 114 13.81 -11.09 10.39
CA GLY A 114 12.93 -12.19 10.05
C GLY A 114 12.96 -12.59 8.57
N PHE A 115 11.83 -13.09 8.10
CA PHE A 115 11.68 -13.52 6.70
C PHE A 115 11.14 -12.39 5.82
N MET A 116 11.48 -12.46 4.52
CA MET A 116 10.97 -11.58 3.48
C MET A 116 9.43 -11.54 3.51
N PRO A 117 8.80 -10.36 3.65
CA PRO A 117 7.35 -10.24 3.60
C PRO A 117 6.85 -10.47 2.18
N GLN A 118 5.84 -11.33 2.05
CA GLN A 118 5.34 -11.77 0.75
C GLN A 118 3.87 -11.41 0.57
N GLY A 119 3.53 -10.99 -0.64
CA GLY A 119 2.18 -10.97 -1.18
C GLY A 119 2.07 -11.98 -2.31
N GLY A 120 0.84 -12.29 -2.77
CA GLY A 120 0.68 -13.16 -3.91
C GLY A 120 -0.65 -13.89 -3.97
N THR A 121 -0.68 -14.96 -4.76
CA THR A 121 -1.88 -15.79 -4.95
C THR A 121 -1.52 -17.26 -5.07
N ILE A 122 -2.46 -18.11 -4.67
CA ILE A 122 -2.46 -19.55 -4.98
C ILE A 122 -3.72 -19.81 -5.79
N SER A 123 -3.55 -20.32 -7.02
CA SER A 123 -4.64 -20.47 -7.99
C SER A 123 -4.67 -21.88 -8.57
N PRO A 124 -5.82 -22.35 -9.08
CA PRO A 124 -5.89 -23.60 -9.82
C PRO A 124 -4.99 -23.58 -11.04
N LEU A 125 -4.21 -24.63 -11.23
CA LEU A 125 -3.53 -24.91 -12.49
C LEU A 125 -4.46 -25.78 -13.34
N GLN A 126 -5.12 -25.16 -14.30
CA GLN A 126 -6.15 -25.79 -15.11
C GLN A 126 -5.68 -26.06 -16.54
N THR A 127 -6.01 -27.22 -17.05
CA THR A 127 -5.81 -27.65 -18.44
C THR A 127 -7.13 -28.00 -19.09
N ALA A 128 -7.12 -28.41 -20.36
CA ALA A 128 -8.30 -28.96 -21.04
C ALA A 128 -8.88 -30.21 -20.36
N GLN A 129 -8.09 -30.91 -19.56
CA GLN A 129 -8.47 -32.10 -18.82
C GLN A 129 -8.99 -31.81 -17.41
N GLY A 130 -9.05 -30.54 -17.02
CA GLY A 130 -9.48 -30.08 -15.70
C GLY A 130 -8.31 -29.53 -14.86
N ILE A 131 -8.52 -29.45 -13.55
CA ILE A 131 -7.53 -28.95 -12.59
C ILE A 131 -6.49 -30.07 -12.37
N VAL A 132 -5.24 -29.79 -12.75
CA VAL A 132 -4.11 -30.74 -12.66
C VAL A 132 -3.21 -30.46 -11.45
N GLY A 133 -3.37 -29.28 -10.82
CA GLY A 133 -2.54 -28.87 -9.71
C GLY A 133 -2.89 -27.47 -9.25
N ALA A 134 -1.96 -26.81 -8.55
CA ALA A 134 -2.03 -25.43 -8.16
C ALA A 134 -0.76 -24.68 -8.57
N ILE A 135 -0.92 -23.40 -8.86
CA ILE A 135 0.18 -22.45 -9.12
C ILE A 135 0.19 -21.41 -8.00
N ALA A 136 1.32 -21.21 -7.39
CA ALA A 136 1.57 -20.13 -6.44
C ALA A 136 2.40 -19.04 -7.12
N HIS A 137 1.93 -17.82 -7.01
CA HIS A 137 2.63 -16.60 -7.41
C HIS A 137 2.95 -15.79 -6.16
N MET A 138 4.18 -15.32 -6.02
CA MET A 138 4.64 -14.56 -4.87
C MET A 138 5.45 -13.35 -5.29
N GLU A 139 5.30 -12.26 -4.55
CA GLU A 139 6.09 -11.04 -4.70
C GLU A 139 6.75 -10.64 -3.37
N ASP A 140 7.93 -10.07 -3.43
CA ASP A 140 8.52 -9.34 -2.30
C ASP A 140 7.82 -7.99 -2.16
N VAL A 141 7.24 -7.75 -1.00
CA VAL A 141 6.53 -6.49 -0.70
C VAL A 141 7.30 -5.59 0.26
N SER A 142 8.58 -5.87 0.50
CA SER A 142 9.44 -5.13 1.43
C SER A 142 9.48 -3.64 1.12
N GLU A 143 9.79 -3.26 -0.12
CA GLU A 143 9.82 -1.87 -0.54
C GLU A 143 8.46 -1.16 -0.40
N ARG A 144 7.37 -1.87 -0.72
CA ARG A 144 6.03 -1.33 -0.57
C ARG A 144 5.73 -1.01 0.88
N ILE A 145 6.08 -1.91 1.81
CA ILE A 145 5.87 -1.71 3.25
C ILE A 145 6.68 -0.54 3.78
N ILE A 146 7.93 -0.40 3.34
CA ILE A 146 8.79 0.74 3.73
C ILE A 146 8.15 2.05 3.26
N ARG A 147 7.76 2.12 1.99
CA ARG A 147 7.10 3.30 1.41
C ARG A 147 5.78 3.66 2.11
N GLU A 148 4.95 2.66 2.41
CA GLU A 148 3.69 2.88 3.15
C GLU A 148 3.96 3.48 4.53
N LYS A 149 4.94 2.96 5.27
CA LYS A 149 5.33 3.49 6.59
C LYS A 149 5.86 4.92 6.52
N ASP A 150 6.71 5.20 5.53
CA ASP A 150 7.26 6.55 5.33
C ASP A 150 6.15 7.56 5.00
N LEU A 151 5.21 7.18 4.14
CA LEU A 151 4.04 8.01 3.82
C LEU A 151 3.14 8.25 5.04
N GLU A 152 2.87 7.22 5.84
CA GLU A 152 2.11 7.36 7.09
C GLU A 152 2.79 8.32 8.07
N ALA A 153 4.12 8.22 8.21
CA ALA A 153 4.90 9.13 9.04
C ALA A 153 4.82 10.59 8.53
N GLN A 154 4.97 10.80 7.21
CA GLN A 154 4.85 12.13 6.59
C GLN A 154 3.45 12.72 6.77
N ILE A 155 2.39 11.92 6.56
CA ILE A 155 1.00 12.36 6.77
C ILE A 155 0.77 12.76 8.22
N THR A 156 1.29 11.99 9.16
CA THR A 156 1.18 12.29 10.60
C THR A 156 1.89 13.59 10.95
N GLN A 157 3.10 13.79 10.44
CA GLN A 157 3.87 15.03 10.64
C GLN A 157 3.17 16.24 10.01
N LEU A 158 2.65 16.08 8.80
CA LEU A 158 1.92 17.16 8.10
C LEU A 158 0.65 17.56 8.86
N ARG A 159 -0.11 16.60 9.36
CA ARG A 159 -1.29 16.87 10.20
C ARG A 159 -0.92 17.64 11.45
N LYS A 160 0.14 17.22 12.15
CA LYS A 160 0.65 17.92 13.32
C LYS A 160 1.02 19.38 13.00
N THR A 161 1.76 19.61 11.91
CA THR A 161 2.12 20.97 11.48
C THR A 161 0.89 21.79 11.10
N MET A 162 -0.11 21.21 10.45
CA MET A 162 -1.37 21.90 10.14
C MET A 162 -2.18 22.26 11.39
N ASP A 163 -2.14 21.42 12.41
CA ASP A 163 -2.82 21.70 13.69
C ASP A 163 -2.07 22.79 14.50
N GLU A 164 -0.76 22.87 14.34
CA GLU A 164 0.08 23.94 14.93
C GLU A 164 -0.12 25.29 14.23
N LEU A 165 -0.58 25.30 12.96
CA LEU A 165 -0.96 26.55 12.28
C LEU A 165 -2.22 27.12 12.93
N LYS A 166 -2.06 28.19 13.70
CA LYS A 166 -3.15 28.94 14.33
C LYS A 166 -3.98 29.66 13.28
N ILE A 167 -4.95 28.97 12.69
CA ILE A 167 -5.86 29.55 11.71
C ILE A 167 -7.25 29.69 12.31
N LEU A 168 -7.78 30.94 12.31
CA LEU A 168 -9.18 31.17 12.64
C LEU A 168 -10.07 30.57 11.54
N LYS A 169 -10.88 29.57 11.89
CA LYS A 169 -11.83 28.93 10.98
C LYS A 169 -13.26 29.02 11.52
N GLY A 170 -14.20 29.23 10.65
CA GLY A 170 -15.63 29.21 10.98
C GLY A 170 -16.22 30.55 11.35
N ILE A 171 -17.44 30.54 11.91
CA ILE A 171 -18.20 31.73 12.31
C ILE A 171 -17.87 32.01 13.77
N LEU A 172 -17.34 33.20 14.05
CA LEU A 172 -17.06 33.66 15.42
C LEU A 172 -18.31 34.31 16.02
N PRO A 173 -18.88 33.79 17.10
CA PRO A 173 -20.02 34.42 17.78
C PRO A 173 -19.55 35.70 18.47
N ILE A 174 -20.00 36.84 17.98
CA ILE A 174 -19.63 38.16 18.52
C ILE A 174 -20.84 38.80 19.23
N CYS A 175 -20.62 39.34 20.41
CA CYS A 175 -21.65 40.10 21.11
C CYS A 175 -22.01 41.35 20.30
N SER A 176 -23.30 41.57 20.03
CA SER A 176 -23.77 42.72 19.25
C SER A 176 -23.50 44.07 19.94
N TYR A 177 -23.38 44.08 21.26
CA TYR A 177 -23.16 45.30 22.07
C TYR A 177 -21.67 45.56 22.36
N CYS A 178 -20.98 44.64 23.05
CA CYS A 178 -19.61 44.89 23.52
C CYS A 178 -18.55 44.27 22.62
N LYS A 179 -18.91 43.63 21.50
CA LYS A 179 -18.01 43.03 20.50
C LYS A 179 -17.08 41.96 21.03
N LYS A 180 -17.27 41.46 22.25
CA LYS A 180 -16.54 40.28 22.74
C LYS A 180 -16.88 39.05 21.94
N ILE A 181 -15.89 38.16 21.75
CA ILE A 181 -16.03 36.88 21.06
C ILE A 181 -16.25 35.79 22.10
N ARG A 182 -17.19 34.88 21.83
CA ARG A 182 -17.41 33.69 22.65
C ARG A 182 -16.60 32.54 22.11
N ASP A 183 -15.81 31.89 22.96
CA ASP A 183 -15.08 30.67 22.61
C ASP A 183 -15.95 29.41 22.71
N ASP A 184 -15.36 28.26 22.32
CA ASP A 184 -16.05 26.97 22.31
C ASP A 184 -16.40 26.48 23.73
N ALA A 185 -15.75 26.97 24.76
CA ALA A 185 -16.04 26.72 26.18
C ALA A 185 -17.12 27.65 26.72
N GLY A 186 -17.64 28.60 25.93
CA GLY A 186 -18.68 29.54 26.28
C GLY A 186 -18.17 30.81 26.97
N ALA A 187 -16.87 31.00 27.13
CA ALA A 187 -16.28 32.18 27.74
C ALA A 187 -16.19 33.35 26.77
N TRP A 188 -16.46 34.59 27.25
CA TRP A 188 -16.42 35.81 26.44
C TRP A 188 -15.10 36.56 26.69
N SER A 189 -14.33 36.82 25.62
CA SER A 189 -13.07 37.59 25.68
C SER A 189 -13.08 38.73 24.69
N GLN A 190 -12.22 39.73 24.91
CA GLN A 190 -12.00 40.83 23.95
C GLN A 190 -11.52 40.25 22.63
N MET A 191 -11.86 40.92 21.52
CA MET A 191 -11.52 40.46 20.17
C MET A 191 -10.02 40.29 19.99
N GLU A 192 -9.26 41.27 20.45
CA GLU A 192 -7.79 41.30 20.36
C GLU A 192 -7.18 40.11 21.12
N VAL A 193 -7.68 39.86 22.33
CA VAL A 193 -7.23 38.73 23.17
C VAL A 193 -7.59 37.38 22.53
N TYR A 194 -8.78 37.29 21.94
CA TYR A 194 -9.23 36.06 21.28
C TYR A 194 -8.39 35.76 20.03
N ILE A 195 -8.18 36.76 19.16
CA ILE A 195 -7.43 36.63 17.92
C ILE A 195 -5.93 36.41 18.20
N GLY A 196 -5.31 37.20 19.08
CA GLY A 196 -3.90 37.06 19.43
C GLY A 196 -3.54 35.70 20.06
N LYS A 197 -4.49 35.03 20.77
CA LYS A 197 -4.28 33.66 21.26
C LYS A 197 -4.33 32.59 20.17
N ARG A 198 -4.94 32.88 19.02
CA ARG A 198 -5.24 31.91 17.96
C ARG A 198 -4.57 32.24 16.61
N THR A 199 -3.85 33.35 16.55
CA THR A 199 -3.08 33.77 15.37
C THR A 199 -1.79 34.41 15.85
N ASP A 200 -0.87 34.69 14.94
CA ASP A 200 0.35 35.50 15.18
C ASP A 200 0.12 37.00 14.97
N ALA A 201 -1.16 37.43 14.99
CA ALA A 201 -1.51 38.83 14.84
C ALA A 201 -1.34 39.57 16.16
N ASP A 202 -0.58 40.69 16.12
CA ASP A 202 -0.48 41.64 17.20
C ASP A 202 -1.36 42.89 16.90
N PHE A 203 -1.94 43.46 17.96
CA PHE A 203 -2.81 44.58 17.85
C PHE A 203 -2.12 45.83 18.42
N SER A 204 -2.04 46.87 17.59
CA SER A 204 -1.69 48.22 18.05
C SER A 204 -2.97 49.06 18.20
N HIS A 205 -2.95 50.01 19.12
CA HIS A 205 -4.06 50.93 19.32
C HIS A 205 -3.82 52.23 18.60
N GLY A 206 -4.86 52.68 17.91
CA GLY A 206 -4.88 53.95 17.21
C GLY A 206 -6.28 54.55 17.20
N ILE A 207 -6.43 55.76 16.78
CA ILE A 207 -7.70 56.44 16.55
C ILE A 207 -7.89 56.59 15.04
N CYS A 208 -9.04 56.23 14.48
CA CYS A 208 -9.34 56.48 13.07
C CYS A 208 -9.80 57.93 12.89
N PRO A 209 -9.70 58.53 11.67
CA PRO A 209 -10.07 59.91 11.42
C PRO A 209 -11.49 60.27 11.86
N ASP A 210 -12.46 59.38 11.68
CA ASP A 210 -13.84 59.65 12.09
C ASP A 210 -14.01 59.71 13.61
N CYS A 211 -13.36 58.81 14.35
CA CYS A 211 -13.34 58.87 15.81
C CYS A 211 -12.55 60.08 16.34
N ALA A 212 -11.45 60.46 15.68
CA ALA A 212 -10.69 61.65 16.02
C ALA A 212 -11.57 62.90 15.94
N LYS A 213 -12.30 63.09 14.86
CA LYS A 213 -13.22 64.23 14.66
C LYS A 213 -14.34 64.28 15.70
N ILE A 214 -14.83 63.13 16.18
CA ILE A 214 -15.93 63.06 17.17
C ILE A 214 -15.41 63.31 18.59
N HIS A 215 -14.30 62.68 18.98
CA HIS A 215 -13.82 62.71 20.36
C HIS A 215 -12.78 63.72 20.65
N PHE A 216 -12.11 64.27 19.62
CA PHE A 216 -11.05 65.28 19.72
C PHE A 216 -11.21 66.36 18.65
N PRO A 217 -12.38 67.03 18.57
CA PRO A 217 -12.72 68.00 17.52
C PRO A 217 -11.78 69.18 17.44
N ASP A 218 -11.12 69.53 18.57
CA ASP A 218 -10.21 70.65 18.67
C ASP A 218 -8.74 70.29 18.29
N LEU A 219 -8.47 69.03 17.96
CA LEU A 219 -7.13 68.54 17.58
C LEU A 219 -7.15 68.08 16.13
N ASP A 220 -6.35 68.71 15.31
CA ASP A 220 -6.13 68.26 13.92
C ASP A 220 -5.11 67.09 13.94
N LEU A 221 -5.61 65.86 14.19
CA LEU A 221 -4.78 64.67 14.32
C LEU A 221 -4.42 64.04 12.96
N TYR A 222 -5.06 64.43 11.89
CA TYR A 222 -4.84 63.98 10.53
C TYR A 222 -4.85 65.17 9.59
N GLU A 223 -3.65 65.67 9.18
CA GLU A 223 -3.53 66.60 8.08
C GLU A 223 -3.96 65.91 6.79
N ASP A 224 -4.83 66.55 6.00
CA ASP A 224 -5.22 66.01 4.69
C ASP A 224 -3.98 66.05 3.76
N GLU A 225 -3.46 64.85 3.38
CA GLU A 225 -2.51 64.72 2.28
C GLU A 225 -3.20 64.90 0.91
#